data_4b9439d3bbbdd749ca3b82157e8f68fb
#
_entry.id   4b9439d3bbbdd749ca3b82157e8f68fb
#
_cell.length_a   1.000
_cell.length_b   1.000
_cell.length_c   1.000
_cell.angle_alpha   90.00
_cell.angle_beta   90.00
_cell.angle_gamma   90.00
#
_symmetry.space_group_name_H-M   'P 1'
#
loop_
_entity.id
_entity.type
_entity.pdbx_description
1 polymer ?
#
loop_
_entity_poly.entity_id
_entity_poly.type
_entity_poly.pdbx_seq_one_letter_code
_entity_poly.pdbx_strand_id
1 'polypeptide(L)'
;MRFYSKVVIPFFYDFSMDSEQINEGRKSILSRIKEEKVLEIGFGTAINLKFYPDNVKHIVGIDANEGMLKQAEKKIAETKIKVEIIHQSSESLPFDDNSIDAVVSTYTLCSIKNVDSALKEIYRVLKPTGRYYFLEHGLADKPFTQKLQHLLNPIQNIWADGCNLNRNMRRIIESAGFTIIEMKNYYMKRDPKIVGYMYEGIAERGNNKL
;
A
#
# COMPACT_ATOMS: atom_id res chain seq x y z
N MET A 1 9.20 -16.71 8.63
CA MET A 1 7.85 -16.55 8.07
C MET A 1 7.13 -17.90 8.16
N ARG A 2 5.90 -17.95 8.65
CA ARG A 2 5.14 -19.20 8.84
C ARG A 2 4.67 -19.72 7.49
N PHE A 3 4.47 -21.04 7.33
CA PHE A 3 3.92 -21.69 6.13
C PHE A 3 2.62 -21.02 5.65
N TYR A 4 1.75 -20.64 6.58
CA TYR A 4 0.52 -19.91 6.33
C TYR A 4 0.75 -18.61 5.53
N SER A 5 1.69 -17.79 5.96
CA SER A 5 2.05 -16.52 5.30
C SER A 5 2.62 -16.71 3.89
N LYS A 6 3.45 -17.75 3.69
CA LYS A 6 4.13 -17.97 2.39
C LYS A 6 3.30 -18.72 1.34
N VAL A 7 2.30 -19.49 1.75
CA VAL A 7 1.57 -20.40 0.85
C VAL A 7 0.07 -20.10 0.84
N VAL A 8 -0.55 -20.07 2.03
CA VAL A 8 -2.02 -19.99 2.12
C VAL A 8 -2.50 -18.58 1.78
N ILE A 9 -1.90 -17.56 2.37
CA ILE A 9 -2.28 -16.17 2.11
C ILE A 9 -2.12 -15.81 0.62
N PRO A 10 -0.97 -16.04 -0.04
CA PRO A 10 -0.82 -15.75 -1.46
C PRO A 10 -1.85 -16.45 -2.34
N PHE A 11 -2.19 -17.70 -2.05
CA PHE A 11 -3.14 -18.48 -2.83
C PHE A 11 -4.55 -17.89 -2.84
N PHE A 12 -5.02 -17.38 -1.68
CA PHE A 12 -6.35 -16.80 -1.56
C PHE A 12 -6.38 -15.27 -1.72
N TYR A 13 -5.23 -14.62 -1.83
CA TYR A 13 -5.13 -13.16 -1.84
C TYR A 13 -5.93 -12.53 -2.98
N ASP A 14 -5.71 -12.98 -4.21
CA ASP A 14 -6.41 -12.42 -5.38
C ASP A 14 -7.93 -12.62 -5.26
N PHE A 15 -8.38 -13.78 -4.80
CA PHE A 15 -9.80 -14.04 -4.60
C PHE A 15 -10.44 -13.07 -3.59
N SER A 16 -9.73 -12.75 -2.51
CA SER A 16 -10.23 -11.83 -1.48
C SER A 16 -10.07 -10.35 -1.85
N MET A 17 -9.06 -10.02 -2.66
CA MET A 17 -8.65 -8.65 -2.96
C MET A 17 -8.98 -8.19 -4.38
N ASP A 18 -9.66 -9.00 -5.20
CA ASP A 18 -10.07 -8.67 -6.59
C ASP A 18 -11.58 -8.41 -6.72
N SER A 19 -12.23 -7.90 -5.68
CA SER A 19 -13.63 -7.49 -5.78
C SER A 19 -13.77 -6.16 -6.56
N GLU A 20 -14.90 -5.98 -7.23
CA GLU A 20 -15.21 -4.77 -8.00
C GLU A 20 -14.97 -3.49 -7.19
N GLN A 21 -15.45 -3.44 -5.96
CA GLN A 21 -15.33 -2.27 -5.09
C GLN A 21 -13.88 -1.96 -4.68
N ILE A 22 -13.08 -2.99 -4.41
CA ILE A 22 -11.64 -2.83 -4.13
C ILE A 22 -10.93 -2.32 -5.38
N ASN A 23 -11.30 -2.84 -6.56
CA ASN A 23 -10.74 -2.45 -7.84
C ASN A 23 -11.11 -1.03 -8.26
N GLU A 24 -12.32 -0.54 -7.91
CA GLU A 24 -12.68 0.87 -8.09
C GLU A 24 -11.72 1.81 -7.34
N GLY A 25 -11.38 1.48 -6.08
CA GLY A 25 -10.41 2.24 -5.31
C GLY A 25 -9.01 2.23 -5.94
N ARG A 26 -8.52 1.05 -6.37
CA ARG A 26 -7.24 0.94 -7.08
C ARG A 26 -7.23 1.76 -8.38
N LYS A 27 -8.26 1.61 -9.21
CA LYS A 27 -8.40 2.39 -10.44
C LYS A 27 -8.43 3.89 -10.16
N SER A 28 -9.14 4.30 -9.12
CA SER A 28 -9.25 5.70 -8.71
C SER A 28 -7.90 6.33 -8.39
N ILE A 29 -7.08 5.67 -7.58
CA ILE A 29 -5.79 6.25 -7.17
C ILE A 29 -4.70 6.08 -8.24
N LEU A 30 -4.61 4.88 -8.85
CA LEU A 30 -3.53 4.57 -9.79
C LEU A 30 -3.66 5.35 -11.12
N SER A 31 -4.89 5.59 -11.60
CA SER A 31 -5.12 6.41 -12.81
C SER A 31 -4.64 7.86 -12.68
N ARG A 32 -4.31 8.32 -11.48
CA ARG A 32 -3.83 9.67 -11.20
C ARG A 32 -2.33 9.83 -11.33
N ILE A 33 -1.61 8.72 -11.49
CA ILE A 33 -0.15 8.70 -11.63
C ILE A 33 0.24 9.31 -12.96
N LYS A 34 1.12 10.30 -12.94
CA LYS A 34 1.63 11.00 -14.12
C LYS A 34 3.05 10.62 -14.47
N GLU A 35 3.76 10.02 -13.54
CA GLU A 35 5.15 9.63 -13.62
C GLU A 35 5.29 8.34 -14.46
N GLU A 36 6.37 8.22 -15.23
CA GLU A 36 6.64 7.02 -16.04
C GLU A 36 7.25 5.88 -15.21
N LYS A 37 7.93 6.23 -14.11
CA LYS A 37 8.58 5.27 -13.20
C LYS A 37 7.96 5.33 -11.83
N VAL A 38 7.62 4.16 -11.31
CA VAL A 38 6.93 4.00 -10.03
C VAL A 38 7.66 2.99 -9.15
N LEU A 39 7.80 3.31 -7.88
CA LEU A 39 8.14 2.36 -6.82
C LEU A 39 6.85 1.92 -6.13
N GLU A 40 6.52 0.64 -6.19
CA GLU A 40 5.35 0.09 -5.49
C GLU A 40 5.79 -0.68 -4.24
N ILE A 41 5.31 -0.24 -3.08
CA ILE A 41 5.54 -0.85 -1.79
C ILE A 41 4.41 -1.84 -1.48
N GLY A 42 4.79 -3.09 -1.16
CA GLY A 42 3.82 -4.18 -1.00
C GLY A 42 3.25 -4.61 -2.34
N PHE A 43 4.13 -4.93 -3.30
CA PHE A 43 3.77 -5.30 -4.66
C PHE A 43 2.83 -6.51 -4.73
N GLY A 44 2.94 -7.41 -3.75
CA GLY A 44 2.05 -8.55 -3.59
C GLY A 44 2.03 -9.46 -4.81
N THR A 45 0.83 -9.80 -5.25
CA THR A 45 0.57 -10.65 -6.43
C THR A 45 0.52 -9.86 -7.74
N ALA A 46 1.00 -8.62 -7.75
CA ALA A 46 0.95 -7.72 -8.94
C ALA A 46 -0.49 -7.38 -9.40
N ILE A 47 -1.46 -7.42 -8.51
CA ILE A 47 -2.87 -7.17 -8.85
C ILE A 47 -3.10 -5.73 -9.37
N ASN A 48 -2.24 -4.80 -9.02
CA ASN A 48 -2.30 -3.40 -9.43
C ASN A 48 -1.92 -3.19 -10.90
N LEU A 49 -1.17 -4.09 -11.53
CA LEU A 49 -0.64 -3.91 -12.90
C LEU A 49 -1.72 -3.56 -13.93
N LYS A 50 -2.91 -4.13 -13.78
CA LYS A 50 -4.05 -3.89 -14.69
C LYS A 50 -4.71 -2.50 -14.54
N PHE A 51 -4.31 -1.72 -13.54
CA PHE A 51 -4.90 -0.41 -13.24
C PHE A 51 -3.95 0.77 -13.45
N TYR A 52 -2.67 0.50 -13.73
CA TYR A 52 -1.71 1.55 -14.05
C TYR A 52 -2.06 2.18 -15.40
N PRO A 53 -1.98 3.51 -15.52
CA PRO A 53 -2.21 4.20 -16.77
C PRO A 53 -1.07 3.95 -17.78
N ASP A 54 -1.36 4.17 -19.07
CA ASP A 54 -0.45 3.86 -20.18
C ASP A 54 0.88 4.66 -20.15
N ASN A 55 0.94 5.76 -19.42
CA ASN A 55 2.18 6.53 -19.24
C ASN A 55 3.17 5.84 -18.31
N VAL A 56 2.74 4.94 -17.42
CA VAL A 56 3.66 4.16 -16.57
C VAL A 56 4.36 3.11 -17.42
N LYS A 57 5.68 3.23 -17.54
CA LYS A 57 6.52 2.34 -18.36
C LYS A 57 7.39 1.41 -17.53
N HIS A 58 7.68 1.78 -16.29
CA HIS A 58 8.57 1.04 -15.42
C HIS A 58 8.07 1.03 -13.98
N ILE A 59 7.98 -0.16 -13.40
CA ILE A 59 7.63 -0.36 -11.99
C ILE A 59 8.74 -1.14 -11.32
N VAL A 60 9.20 -0.65 -10.18
CA VAL A 60 9.98 -1.44 -9.23
C VAL A 60 9.06 -1.85 -8.10
N GLY A 61 8.79 -3.15 -8.00
CA GLY A 61 7.94 -3.73 -6.96
C GLY A 61 8.75 -4.25 -5.79
N ILE A 62 8.44 -3.83 -4.57
CA ILE A 62 9.04 -4.36 -3.34
C ILE A 62 8.02 -5.13 -2.54
N ASP A 63 8.36 -6.35 -2.15
CA ASP A 63 7.58 -7.16 -1.21
C ASP A 63 8.47 -8.07 -0.37
N ALA A 64 8.15 -8.20 0.90
CA ALA A 64 8.86 -9.09 1.82
C ALA A 64 8.38 -10.55 1.73
N ASN A 65 7.27 -10.82 1.04
CA ASN A 65 6.66 -12.13 0.94
C ASN A 65 6.96 -12.80 -0.41
N GLU A 66 7.94 -13.70 -0.41
CA GLU A 66 8.32 -14.49 -1.59
C GLU A 66 7.15 -15.24 -2.25
N GLY A 67 6.19 -15.72 -1.45
CA GLY A 67 5.01 -16.42 -1.97
C GLY A 67 4.09 -15.51 -2.78
N MET A 68 3.96 -14.23 -2.38
CA MET A 68 3.26 -13.21 -3.17
C MET A 68 3.96 -12.95 -4.50
N LEU A 69 5.28 -12.77 -4.47
CA LEU A 69 6.07 -12.50 -5.68
C LEU A 69 6.00 -13.64 -6.70
N LYS A 70 5.97 -14.90 -6.25
CA LYS A 70 5.73 -16.04 -7.15
C LYS A 70 4.37 -16.00 -7.86
N GLN A 71 3.33 -15.53 -7.17
CA GLN A 71 2.00 -15.35 -7.78
C GLN A 71 1.99 -14.18 -8.80
N ALA A 72 2.89 -13.19 -8.61
CA ALA A 72 3.02 -12.05 -9.51
C ALA A 72 3.58 -12.42 -10.90
N GLU A 73 4.43 -13.44 -11.00
CA GLU A 73 5.19 -13.79 -12.22
C GLU A 73 4.31 -13.88 -13.47
N LYS A 74 3.14 -14.52 -13.37
CA LYS A 74 2.21 -14.65 -14.50
C LYS A 74 1.70 -13.29 -15.00
N LYS A 75 1.26 -12.42 -14.08
CA LYS A 75 0.75 -11.10 -14.42
C LYS A 75 1.85 -10.18 -14.96
N ILE A 76 3.08 -10.37 -14.49
CA ILE A 76 4.26 -9.64 -14.99
C ILE A 76 4.56 -10.06 -16.44
N ALA A 77 4.46 -11.35 -16.76
CA ALA A 77 4.70 -11.82 -18.12
C ALA A 77 3.61 -11.34 -19.13
N GLU A 78 2.42 -11.00 -18.65
CA GLU A 78 1.30 -10.53 -19.47
C GLU A 78 1.26 -9.01 -19.66
N THR A 79 1.99 -8.23 -18.85
CA THR A 79 2.00 -6.77 -18.95
C THR A 79 3.02 -6.24 -19.96
N LYS A 80 2.76 -5.03 -20.49
CA LYS A 80 3.72 -4.27 -21.30
C LYS A 80 4.62 -3.38 -20.47
N ILE A 81 4.35 -3.24 -19.19
CA ILE A 81 5.14 -2.43 -18.26
C ILE A 81 6.42 -3.21 -17.94
N LYS A 82 7.58 -2.56 -17.99
CA LYS A 82 8.81 -3.15 -17.46
C LYS A 82 8.70 -3.25 -15.95
N VAL A 83 8.75 -4.47 -15.40
CA VAL A 83 8.67 -4.72 -13.96
C VAL A 83 9.97 -5.30 -13.44
N GLU A 84 10.50 -4.70 -12.40
CA GLU A 84 11.64 -5.20 -11.61
C GLU A 84 11.15 -5.53 -10.21
N ILE A 85 11.49 -6.71 -9.68
CA ILE A 85 11.08 -7.15 -8.35
C ILE A 85 12.26 -7.19 -7.41
N ILE A 86 12.05 -6.65 -6.20
CA ILE A 86 13.00 -6.71 -5.10
C ILE A 86 12.33 -7.41 -3.92
N HIS A 87 12.84 -8.60 -3.56
CA HIS A 87 12.38 -9.32 -2.38
C HIS A 87 13.03 -8.74 -1.12
N GLN A 88 12.41 -7.72 -0.55
CA GLN A 88 12.93 -6.99 0.61
C GLN A 88 11.80 -6.36 1.43
N SER A 89 12.05 -6.11 2.72
CA SER A 89 11.17 -5.29 3.55
C SER A 89 11.27 -3.82 3.14
N SER A 90 10.12 -3.15 3.06
CA SER A 90 10.05 -1.70 2.84
C SER A 90 10.56 -0.85 4.01
N GLU A 91 10.90 -1.48 5.14
CA GLU A 91 11.52 -0.83 6.30
C GLU A 91 12.98 -0.40 6.03
N SER A 92 13.57 -0.84 4.91
CA SER A 92 14.90 -0.43 4.42
C SER A 92 14.90 -0.55 2.90
N LEU A 93 14.91 0.56 2.18
CA LEU A 93 14.82 0.60 0.72
C LEU A 93 16.21 0.73 0.08
N PRO A 94 16.54 -0.10 -0.95
CA PRO A 94 17.85 -0.12 -1.60
C PRO A 94 17.97 0.99 -2.67
N PHE A 95 17.55 2.20 -2.34
CA PHE A 95 17.61 3.37 -3.22
C PHE A 95 18.28 4.54 -2.54
N ASP A 96 18.89 5.40 -3.34
CA ASP A 96 19.47 6.65 -2.88
C ASP A 96 18.41 7.64 -2.42
N ASP A 97 18.79 8.59 -1.59
CA ASP A 97 17.94 9.68 -1.19
C ASP A 97 17.50 10.49 -2.42
N ASN A 98 16.23 10.91 -2.44
CA ASN A 98 15.68 11.75 -3.50
C ASN A 98 15.84 11.17 -4.93
N SER A 99 15.69 9.86 -5.06
CA SER A 99 15.89 9.16 -6.36
C SER A 99 14.59 8.76 -7.05
N ILE A 100 13.47 8.70 -6.33
CA ILE A 100 12.18 8.18 -6.80
C ILE A 100 11.19 9.31 -7.07
N ASP A 101 10.54 9.29 -8.24
CA ASP A 101 9.55 10.30 -8.64
C ASP A 101 8.15 10.00 -8.09
N ALA A 102 7.76 8.73 -8.06
CA ALA A 102 6.46 8.29 -7.54
C ALA A 102 6.58 7.03 -6.70
N VAL A 103 5.94 7.04 -5.52
CA VAL A 103 5.77 5.86 -4.68
C VAL A 103 4.28 5.54 -4.57
N VAL A 104 3.95 4.27 -4.59
CA VAL A 104 2.59 3.74 -4.42
C VAL A 104 2.55 2.75 -3.28
N SER A 105 1.51 2.80 -2.46
CA SER A 105 1.12 1.69 -1.58
C SER A 105 -0.40 1.47 -1.62
N THR A 106 -0.82 0.22 -1.71
CA THR A 106 -2.24 -0.14 -1.63
C THR A 106 -2.44 -1.35 -0.73
N TYR A 107 -3.25 -1.20 0.32
CA TYR A 107 -3.52 -2.28 1.29
C TYR A 107 -2.24 -2.88 1.91
N THR A 108 -1.23 -2.05 2.13
CA THR A 108 0.12 -2.47 2.53
C THR A 108 0.52 -1.92 3.89
N LEU A 109 0.35 -0.61 4.12
CA LEU A 109 0.76 0.03 5.38
C LEU A 109 0.11 -0.59 6.61
N CYS A 110 -1.07 -1.17 6.47
CA CYS A 110 -1.76 -1.86 7.56
C CYS A 110 -0.98 -3.09 8.07
N SER A 111 -0.20 -3.76 7.20
CA SER A 111 0.47 -5.03 7.48
C SER A 111 1.98 -4.90 7.74
N ILE A 112 2.61 -3.79 7.40
CA ILE A 112 4.03 -3.56 7.67
C ILE A 112 4.26 -3.54 9.19
N LYS A 113 5.25 -4.31 9.67
CA LYS A 113 5.52 -4.45 11.10
C LYS A 113 5.94 -3.11 11.72
N ASN A 114 6.96 -2.48 11.16
CA ASN A 114 7.41 -1.15 11.57
C ASN A 114 7.05 -0.12 10.49
N VAL A 115 5.79 0.30 10.50
CA VAL A 115 5.26 1.23 9.49
C VAL A 115 5.93 2.60 9.53
N ASP A 116 6.40 3.04 10.70
CA ASP A 116 7.10 4.32 10.84
C ASP A 116 8.45 4.28 10.12
N SER A 117 9.20 3.16 10.22
CA SER A 117 10.45 2.98 9.46
C SER A 117 10.18 2.94 7.95
N ALA A 118 9.14 2.22 7.52
CA ALA A 118 8.79 2.16 6.09
C ALA A 118 8.41 3.55 5.53
N LEU A 119 7.61 4.31 6.25
CA LEU A 119 7.23 5.66 5.83
C LEU A 119 8.42 6.63 5.82
N LYS A 120 9.37 6.51 6.76
CA LYS A 120 10.63 7.28 6.74
C LYS A 120 11.48 6.92 5.51
N GLU A 121 11.57 5.65 5.14
CA GLU A 121 12.27 5.22 3.94
C GLU A 121 11.58 5.72 2.65
N ILE A 122 10.25 5.63 2.58
CA ILE A 122 9.48 6.22 1.48
C ILE A 122 9.77 7.73 1.37
N TYR A 123 9.77 8.44 2.50
CA TYR A 123 10.09 9.86 2.54
C TYR A 123 11.52 10.14 2.07
N ARG A 124 12.49 9.36 2.51
CA ARG A 124 13.91 9.50 2.17
C ARG A 124 14.16 9.35 0.67
N VAL A 125 13.60 8.30 0.07
CA VAL A 125 13.84 8.00 -1.35
C VAL A 125 13.05 8.89 -2.30
N LEU A 126 11.89 9.41 -1.86
CA LEU A 126 11.04 10.26 -2.68
C LEU A 126 11.71 11.60 -2.96
N LYS A 127 11.74 12.04 -4.23
CA LYS A 127 12.23 13.36 -4.62
C LYS A 127 11.42 14.48 -3.96
N PRO A 128 11.98 15.69 -3.77
CA PRO A 128 11.23 16.83 -3.25
C PRO A 128 9.98 17.18 -4.07
N THR A 129 10.01 16.92 -5.38
CA THR A 129 8.87 17.09 -6.31
C THR A 129 8.05 15.82 -6.52
N GLY A 130 8.46 14.73 -5.91
CA GLY A 130 7.83 13.42 -6.05
C GLY A 130 6.51 13.31 -5.30
N ARG A 131 5.72 12.31 -5.67
CA ARG A 131 4.40 12.07 -5.09
C ARG A 131 4.28 10.68 -4.49
N TYR A 132 3.61 10.61 -3.35
CA TYR A 132 3.23 9.37 -2.69
C TYR A 132 1.72 9.16 -2.84
N TYR A 133 1.33 8.10 -3.55
CA TYR A 133 -0.03 7.68 -3.80
C TYR A 133 -0.39 6.54 -2.85
N PHE A 134 -1.48 6.65 -2.11
CA PHE A 134 -1.87 5.62 -1.14
C PHE A 134 -3.36 5.29 -1.20
N LEU A 135 -3.65 4.01 -1.01
CA LEU A 135 -5.00 3.47 -0.80
C LEU A 135 -4.92 2.42 0.32
N GLU A 136 -5.35 2.80 1.50
CA GLU A 136 -5.17 1.97 2.69
C GLU A 136 -6.47 1.88 3.49
N HIS A 137 -6.71 0.75 4.12
CA HIS A 137 -7.73 0.70 5.16
C HIS A 137 -7.12 1.03 6.53
N GLY A 138 -7.95 1.47 7.47
CA GLY A 138 -7.45 1.82 8.80
C GLY A 138 -8.53 2.23 9.79
N LEU A 139 -8.11 3.00 10.79
CA LEU A 139 -8.96 3.45 11.88
C LEU A 139 -10.14 4.27 11.37
N ALA A 140 -11.35 3.83 11.68
CA ALA A 140 -12.58 4.48 11.27
C ALA A 140 -12.78 5.85 11.95
N ASP A 141 -13.70 6.65 11.41
CA ASP A 141 -14.08 7.97 11.96
C ASP A 141 -15.02 7.89 13.18
N LYS A 142 -15.80 6.80 13.28
CA LYS A 142 -16.82 6.66 14.33
C LYS A 142 -16.25 6.06 15.61
N PRO A 143 -16.40 6.71 16.78
CA PRO A 143 -15.84 6.24 18.06
C PRO A 143 -16.23 4.81 18.44
N PHE A 144 -17.47 4.40 18.16
CA PHE A 144 -17.90 3.02 18.41
C PHE A 144 -17.15 2.01 17.55
N THR A 145 -16.98 2.31 16.25
CA THR A 145 -16.23 1.46 15.32
C THR A 145 -14.77 1.39 15.74
N GLN A 146 -14.16 2.51 16.15
CA GLN A 146 -12.78 2.53 16.66
C GLN A 146 -12.60 1.61 17.88
N LYS A 147 -13.51 1.65 18.84
CA LYS A 147 -13.46 0.74 20.00
C LYS A 147 -13.47 -0.73 19.57
N LEU A 148 -14.34 -1.09 18.62
CA LEU A 148 -14.37 -2.45 18.08
C LEU A 148 -13.09 -2.80 17.32
N GLN A 149 -12.56 -1.88 16.53
CA GLN A 149 -11.28 -2.07 15.82
C GLN A 149 -10.13 -2.32 16.81
N HIS A 150 -10.03 -1.52 17.88
CA HIS A 150 -9.01 -1.74 18.92
C HIS A 150 -9.17 -3.11 19.63
N LEU A 151 -10.40 -3.50 19.94
CA LEU A 151 -10.70 -4.77 20.61
C LEU A 151 -10.35 -5.98 19.71
N LEU A 152 -10.68 -5.91 18.42
CA LEU A 152 -10.51 -7.03 17.48
C LEU A 152 -9.15 -7.02 16.77
N ASN A 153 -8.36 -5.95 16.87
CA ASN A 153 -7.08 -5.83 16.22
C ASN A 153 -6.10 -6.99 16.52
N PRO A 154 -5.96 -7.50 17.76
CA PRO A 154 -5.07 -8.63 18.03
C PRO A 154 -5.46 -9.90 17.26
N ILE A 155 -6.75 -10.16 17.11
CA ILE A 155 -7.28 -11.30 16.35
C ILE A 155 -7.02 -11.09 14.86
N GLN A 156 -7.37 -9.92 14.34
CA GLN A 156 -7.15 -9.55 12.93
C GLN A 156 -5.66 -9.67 12.54
N ASN A 157 -4.77 -9.18 13.38
CA ASN A 157 -3.33 -9.22 13.14
C ASN A 157 -2.80 -10.67 12.96
N ILE A 158 -3.35 -11.63 13.69
CA ILE A 158 -2.99 -13.04 13.56
C ILE A 158 -3.57 -13.66 12.28
N TRP A 159 -4.86 -13.41 12.00
CA TRP A 159 -5.58 -14.02 10.88
C TRP A 159 -5.20 -13.44 9.52
N ALA A 160 -4.96 -12.14 9.46
CA ALA A 160 -4.66 -11.40 8.24
C ALA A 160 -3.17 -11.01 8.14
N ASP A 161 -2.29 -11.92 8.56
CA ASP A 161 -0.84 -11.86 8.37
C ASP A 161 -0.20 -10.49 8.71
N GLY A 162 -0.51 -9.99 9.91
CA GLY A 162 0.04 -8.72 10.39
C GLY A 162 -0.83 -7.48 10.14
N CYS A 163 -1.97 -7.65 9.46
CA CYS A 163 -2.85 -6.52 9.17
C CYS A 163 -3.45 -5.90 10.44
N ASN A 164 -3.40 -4.57 10.55
CA ASN A 164 -3.92 -3.80 11.67
C ASN A 164 -5.13 -2.97 11.25
N LEU A 165 -6.24 -3.10 11.98
CA LEU A 165 -7.48 -2.37 11.75
C LEU A 165 -7.45 -0.92 12.28
N ASN A 166 -6.57 -0.66 13.24
CA ASN A 166 -6.62 0.52 14.10
C ASN A 166 -5.52 1.54 13.83
N ARG A 167 -4.86 1.47 12.67
CA ARG A 167 -3.89 2.49 12.23
C ARG A 167 -4.61 3.70 11.67
N ASN A 168 -4.34 4.87 12.22
CA ASN A 168 -4.79 6.13 11.63
C ASN A 168 -3.82 6.54 10.52
N MET A 169 -4.18 6.24 9.27
CA MET A 169 -3.29 6.44 8.12
C MET A 169 -2.91 7.91 7.92
N ARG A 170 -3.84 8.85 8.11
CA ARG A 170 -3.51 10.28 8.08
C ARG A 170 -2.37 10.60 9.04
N ARG A 171 -2.55 10.24 10.30
CA ARG A 171 -1.60 10.57 11.36
C ARG A 171 -0.21 9.98 11.11
N ILE A 172 -0.11 8.70 10.71
CA ILE A 172 1.19 8.05 10.51
C ILE A 172 1.92 8.63 9.30
N ILE A 173 1.20 8.96 8.21
CA ILE A 173 1.77 9.57 7.00
C ILE A 173 2.27 11.00 7.33
N GLU A 174 1.45 11.82 8.00
CA GLU A 174 1.84 13.18 8.41
C GLU A 174 3.01 13.16 9.41
N SER A 175 3.01 12.22 10.37
CA SER A 175 4.09 12.06 11.35
C SER A 175 5.43 11.66 10.73
N ALA A 176 5.44 11.06 9.54
CA ALA A 176 6.64 10.75 8.78
C ALA A 176 7.19 11.95 7.97
N GLY A 177 6.54 13.12 8.07
CA GLY A 177 6.97 14.35 7.42
C GLY A 177 6.25 14.68 6.11
N PHE A 178 5.29 13.86 5.67
CA PHE A 178 4.51 14.13 4.47
C PHE A 178 3.45 15.19 4.71
N THR A 179 3.18 15.98 3.67
CA THR A 179 2.00 16.83 3.56
C THR A 179 0.98 16.14 2.66
N ILE A 180 -0.18 15.83 3.19
CA ILE A 180 -1.28 15.24 2.40
C ILE A 180 -1.94 16.36 1.59
N ILE A 181 -1.79 16.32 0.27
CA ILE A 181 -2.35 17.34 -0.65
C ILE A 181 -3.79 17.02 -1.05
N GLU A 182 -4.13 15.74 -1.09
CA GLU A 182 -5.49 15.28 -1.35
C GLU A 182 -5.77 14.02 -0.55
N MET A 183 -6.93 13.94 0.08
CA MET A 183 -7.38 12.70 0.71
C MET A 183 -8.91 12.64 0.78
N LYS A 184 -9.46 11.50 0.43
CA LYS A 184 -10.84 11.14 0.70
C LYS A 184 -10.90 9.93 1.63
N ASN A 185 -11.90 9.94 2.51
CA ASN A 185 -12.23 8.82 3.38
C ASN A 185 -13.62 8.32 3.07
N TYR A 186 -13.80 7.02 3.06
CA TYR A 186 -15.11 6.40 2.80
C TYR A 186 -15.19 5.00 3.39
N TYR A 187 -16.44 4.56 3.60
CA TYR A 187 -16.72 3.16 3.93
C TYR A 187 -17.01 2.38 2.66
N MET A 188 -16.39 1.22 2.53
CA MET A 188 -16.74 0.25 1.51
C MET A 188 -18.18 -0.24 1.72
N LYS A 189 -18.98 -0.28 0.64
CA LYS A 189 -20.43 -0.50 0.74
C LYS A 189 -20.79 -1.93 1.17
N ARG A 190 -20.00 -2.92 0.75
CA ARG A 190 -20.27 -4.35 0.96
C ARG A 190 -19.51 -4.95 2.14
N ASP A 191 -18.55 -4.22 2.70
CA ASP A 191 -17.73 -4.70 3.80
C ASP A 191 -18.26 -4.28 5.17
N PRO A 192 -18.03 -5.08 6.21
CA PRO A 192 -18.29 -4.66 7.57
C PRO A 192 -17.54 -3.34 7.88
N LYS A 193 -18.20 -2.40 8.51
CA LYS A 193 -17.63 -1.06 8.83
C LYS A 193 -16.31 -1.13 9.60
N ILE A 194 -16.08 -2.23 10.31
CA ILE A 194 -14.87 -2.45 11.10
C ILE A 194 -13.62 -2.67 10.25
N VAL A 195 -13.76 -3.18 9.03
CA VAL A 195 -12.65 -3.44 8.10
C VAL A 195 -12.66 -2.51 6.88
N GLY A 196 -13.79 -1.92 6.55
CA GLY A 196 -14.03 -1.23 5.29
C GLY A 196 -13.83 0.28 5.31
N TYR A 197 -13.18 0.88 6.32
CA TYR A 197 -12.90 2.32 6.32
C TYR A 197 -11.59 2.62 5.58
N MET A 198 -11.70 3.39 4.50
CA MET A 198 -10.62 3.64 3.55
C MET A 198 -10.04 5.04 3.64
N TYR A 199 -8.75 5.12 3.37
CA TYR A 199 -7.96 6.32 3.18
C TYR A 199 -7.36 6.26 1.78
N GLU A 200 -7.80 7.11 0.88
CA GLU A 200 -7.29 7.23 -0.47
C GLU A 200 -6.77 8.64 -0.68
N GLY A 201 -5.51 8.78 -1.06
CA GLY A 201 -4.94 10.11 -1.17
C GLY A 201 -3.59 10.18 -1.85
N ILE A 202 -3.13 11.43 -1.97
CA ILE A 202 -1.82 11.79 -2.50
C ILE A 202 -1.13 12.67 -1.47
N ALA A 203 0.13 12.38 -1.22
CA ALA A 203 0.98 13.17 -0.36
C ALA A 203 2.27 13.56 -1.10
N GLU A 204 2.90 14.62 -0.63
CA GLU A 204 4.22 15.08 -1.06
C GLU A 204 5.12 15.30 0.15
N ARG A 205 6.38 15.49 -0.07
CA ARG A 205 7.29 15.82 1.04
C ARG A 205 6.92 17.17 1.63
N GLY A 206 6.72 17.20 2.94
CA GLY A 206 6.46 18.46 3.66
C GLY A 206 7.67 19.40 3.56
N ASN A 207 7.37 20.71 3.44
CA ASN A 207 8.39 21.76 3.41
C ASN A 207 9.07 22.00 4.77
N ASN A 208 8.81 21.18 5.77
CA ASN A 208 9.44 21.33 7.07
C ASN A 208 10.93 20.97 6.96
N LYS A 209 11.78 22.00 6.97
CA LYS A 209 13.18 21.84 7.37
C LYS A 209 13.16 21.24 8.78
N LEU A 210 13.50 19.96 8.90
CA LEU A 210 13.85 19.34 10.17
C LEU A 210 15.09 20.01 10.74
#